data_7128d189bdd8ef0a43b3462ab73e432d
#
_entry.id   7128d189bdd8ef0a43b3462ab73e432d
#
_cell.length_a   1.000
_cell.length_b   1.000
_cell.length_c   1.000
_cell.angle_alpha   90.00
_cell.angle_beta   90.00
_cell.angle_gamma   90.00
#
_symmetry.space_group_name_H-M   'P 1'
#
loop_
_entity.id
_entity.type
_entity.pdbx_description
1 polymer ?
#
loop_
_entity_poly.entity_id
_entity_poly.type
_entity_poly.pdbx_seq_one_letter_code
_entity_poly.pdbx_strand_id
1 'polypeptide(L)'
;MNTPIIPNTGPLKGLRVLDLTRILAGPVCTQLFGDLGADVIKIERSGAGDDTRKWGPPYVRDENGENTAESAYYLTVNRNKRSVAVDVAKPEGAALVRELLKHCDVLVENFKVGGLEKYGLSYDDLKQEFPDLVYCSITGFGQTGPYAAQAGYDYLAQGMGGVMSITGEPDGQPMKVGVAIADIMCGMY
;
A
#
# COMPACT_ATOMS: atom_id res chain seq x y z
N MET A 1 -0.82 -19.11 -22.35
CA MET A 1 -1.84 -18.61 -21.39
C MET A 1 -1.90 -17.11 -21.57
N ASN A 2 -3.04 -16.57 -22.03
CA ASN A 2 -3.20 -15.13 -22.14
C ASN A 2 -3.31 -14.56 -20.73
N THR A 3 -2.29 -13.86 -20.28
CA THR A 3 -2.39 -13.02 -19.08
C THR A 3 -3.56 -12.06 -19.29
N PRO A 4 -4.53 -11.98 -18.40
CA PRO A 4 -5.59 -11.00 -18.53
C PRO A 4 -4.94 -9.62 -18.61
N ILE A 5 -5.14 -8.95 -19.73
CA ILE A 5 -4.68 -7.59 -19.93
C ILE A 5 -5.46 -6.74 -18.93
N ILE A 6 -4.79 -6.19 -17.94
CA ILE A 6 -5.39 -5.15 -17.09
C ILE A 6 -5.91 -4.08 -18.05
N PRO A 7 -7.19 -3.71 -17.99
CA PRO A 7 -7.74 -2.77 -18.94
C PRO A 7 -7.01 -1.43 -18.79
N ASN A 8 -6.10 -1.13 -19.69
CA ASN A 8 -5.44 0.17 -19.77
C ASN A 8 -6.43 1.16 -20.41
N THR A 9 -7.55 1.37 -19.73
CA THR A 9 -8.66 2.24 -20.12
C THR A 9 -9.04 3.08 -18.92
N GLY A 10 -9.41 4.31 -19.11
CA GLY A 10 -9.79 5.20 -18.02
C GLY A 10 -8.96 6.48 -17.98
N PRO A 11 -9.27 7.39 -17.03
CA PRO A 11 -8.65 8.71 -16.97
C PRO A 11 -7.15 8.67 -16.65
N LEU A 12 -6.63 7.61 -16.03
CA LEU A 12 -5.21 7.45 -15.70
C LEU A 12 -4.47 6.49 -16.66
N LYS A 13 -5.06 6.22 -17.82
CA LYS A 13 -4.40 5.44 -18.87
C LYS A 13 -3.03 6.04 -19.22
N GLY A 14 -2.00 5.21 -19.21
CA GLY A 14 -0.63 5.60 -19.53
C GLY A 14 0.22 5.95 -18.31
N LEU A 15 -0.41 6.23 -17.16
CA LEU A 15 0.31 6.42 -15.90
C LEU A 15 0.81 5.09 -15.36
N ARG A 16 2.05 5.05 -14.89
CA ARG A 16 2.62 3.87 -14.23
C ARG A 16 2.98 4.16 -12.79
N VAL A 17 2.50 3.33 -11.88
CA VAL A 17 2.67 3.47 -10.44
C VAL A 17 3.52 2.32 -9.91
N LEU A 18 4.61 2.64 -9.20
CA LEU A 18 5.36 1.66 -8.42
C LEU A 18 4.83 1.68 -6.98
N ASP A 19 4.27 0.56 -6.56
CA ASP A 19 3.62 0.38 -5.26
C ASP A 19 4.52 -0.40 -4.30
N LEU A 20 5.17 0.29 -3.37
CA LEU A 20 5.95 -0.29 -2.27
C LEU A 20 5.12 -0.43 -1.00
N THR A 21 3.81 -0.21 -1.08
CA THR A 21 2.93 -0.22 0.09
C THR A 21 2.54 -1.64 0.51
N ARG A 22 2.04 -1.74 1.74
CA ARG A 22 1.50 -2.97 2.31
C ARG A 22 0.37 -2.66 3.29
N ILE A 23 -0.34 -3.67 3.73
CA ILE A 23 -1.46 -3.63 4.68
C ILE A 23 -2.71 -3.05 4.02
N LEU A 24 -3.07 -1.77 4.28
CA LEU A 24 -4.38 -1.26 3.88
C LEU A 24 -4.34 0.12 3.22
N ALA A 25 -3.97 1.19 3.91
CA ALA A 25 -4.08 2.56 3.42
C ALA A 25 -3.38 2.76 2.07
N GLY A 26 -2.09 2.40 1.98
CA GLY A 26 -1.35 2.48 0.73
C GLY A 26 -1.89 1.58 -0.38
N PRO A 27 -2.17 0.29 -0.11
CA PRO A 27 -2.81 -0.58 -1.11
C PRO A 27 -4.16 -0.09 -1.63
N VAL A 28 -5.00 0.55 -0.80
CA VAL A 28 -6.26 1.20 -1.25
C VAL A 28 -5.95 2.33 -2.23
N CYS A 29 -4.98 3.19 -1.91
CA CYS A 29 -4.54 4.27 -2.78
C CYS A 29 -4.12 3.73 -4.16
N THR A 30 -3.19 2.79 -4.18
CA THR A 30 -2.66 2.26 -5.45
C THR A 30 -3.67 1.39 -6.20
N GLN A 31 -4.63 0.75 -5.50
CA GLN A 31 -5.75 0.08 -6.15
C GLN A 31 -6.66 1.06 -6.89
N LEU A 32 -6.94 2.23 -6.29
CA LEU A 32 -7.75 3.27 -6.94
C LEU A 32 -7.08 3.76 -8.23
N PHE A 33 -5.75 3.93 -8.26
CA PHE A 33 -5.02 4.21 -9.49
C PHE A 33 -5.24 3.12 -10.54
N GLY A 34 -5.15 1.85 -10.16
CA GLY A 34 -5.42 0.71 -11.04
C GLY A 34 -6.86 0.67 -11.54
N ASP A 35 -7.85 0.94 -10.69
CA ASP A 35 -9.28 1.01 -11.05
C ASP A 35 -9.54 2.14 -12.07
N LEU A 36 -8.76 3.21 -12.01
CA LEU A 36 -8.85 4.34 -12.95
C LEU A 36 -7.97 4.16 -14.20
N GLY A 37 -7.33 3.01 -14.37
CA GLY A 37 -6.62 2.64 -15.60
C GLY A 37 -5.11 2.81 -15.59
N ALA A 38 -4.48 3.15 -14.46
CA ALA A 38 -3.03 3.16 -14.33
C ALA A 38 -2.46 1.72 -14.33
N ASP A 39 -1.21 1.58 -14.78
CA ASP A 39 -0.43 0.34 -14.69
C ASP A 39 0.27 0.30 -13.33
N VAL A 40 -0.23 -0.49 -12.39
CA VAL A 40 0.29 -0.57 -11.03
C VAL A 40 1.18 -1.80 -10.87
N ILE A 41 2.44 -1.57 -10.49
CA ILE A 41 3.45 -2.61 -10.21
C ILE A 41 3.68 -2.64 -8.69
N LYS A 42 3.14 -3.66 -8.03
CA LYS A 42 3.32 -3.86 -6.59
C LYS A 42 4.58 -4.66 -6.32
N ILE A 43 5.46 -4.09 -5.50
CA ILE A 43 6.65 -4.78 -4.99
C ILE A 43 6.28 -5.48 -3.68
N GLU A 44 6.45 -6.78 -3.66
CA GLU A 44 6.21 -7.60 -2.48
C GLU A 44 7.51 -8.26 -1.99
N ARG A 45 7.59 -8.49 -0.68
CA ARG A 45 8.75 -9.19 -0.09
C ARG A 45 8.84 -10.61 -0.63
N SER A 46 10.03 -10.98 -1.12
CA SER A 46 10.28 -12.34 -1.59
C SER A 46 9.93 -13.38 -0.52
N GLY A 47 9.22 -14.41 -0.90
CA GLY A 47 8.80 -15.54 -0.06
C GLY A 47 7.63 -15.29 0.87
N ALA A 48 7.45 -14.08 1.40
CA ALA A 48 6.39 -13.76 2.36
C ALA A 48 5.22 -12.98 1.76
N GLY A 49 5.49 -12.15 0.76
CA GLY A 49 4.51 -11.22 0.18
C GLY A 49 4.08 -10.11 1.14
N ASP A 50 2.93 -9.53 0.85
CA ASP A 50 2.24 -8.61 1.74
C ASP A 50 1.73 -9.36 2.99
N ASP A 51 1.82 -8.74 4.17
CA ASP A 51 1.40 -9.36 5.43
C ASP A 51 -0.08 -9.77 5.40
N THR A 52 -0.92 -9.03 4.65
CA THR A 52 -2.36 -9.30 4.50
C THR A 52 -2.67 -10.61 3.78
N ARG A 53 -1.74 -11.20 3.04
CA ARG A 53 -1.92 -12.52 2.44
C ARG A 53 -2.24 -13.60 3.47
N LYS A 54 -1.80 -13.41 4.72
CA LYS A 54 -2.02 -14.32 5.85
C LYS A 54 -3.23 -13.95 6.71
N TRP A 55 -3.93 -12.87 6.39
CA TRP A 55 -5.06 -12.37 7.18
C TRP A 55 -6.39 -13.00 6.74
N GLY A 56 -6.52 -14.28 6.98
CA GLY A 56 -7.73 -15.07 6.79
C GLY A 56 -8.15 -15.81 8.06
N PRO A 57 -9.25 -16.56 8.04
CA PRO A 57 -10.14 -16.81 6.91
C PRO A 57 -10.99 -15.60 6.51
N PRO A 58 -11.61 -15.60 5.28
CA PRO A 58 -11.51 -16.63 4.27
C PRO A 58 -10.25 -16.50 3.39
N TYR A 59 -9.89 -17.63 2.77
CA TYR A 59 -8.85 -17.72 1.75
C TYR A 59 -9.44 -18.16 0.41
N VAL A 60 -8.80 -17.82 -0.69
CA VAL A 60 -9.10 -18.45 -1.98
C VAL A 60 -8.76 -19.93 -1.87
N ARG A 61 -9.64 -20.77 -2.39
CA ARG A 61 -9.42 -22.22 -2.47
C ARG A 61 -8.93 -22.62 -3.85
N ASP A 62 -8.03 -23.57 -3.90
CA ASP A 62 -7.60 -24.20 -5.14
C ASP A 62 -8.66 -25.21 -5.66
N GLU A 63 -8.34 -25.88 -6.75
CA GLU A 63 -9.20 -26.89 -7.38
C GLU A 63 -9.47 -28.13 -6.49
N ASN A 64 -8.64 -28.36 -5.47
CA ASN A 64 -8.79 -29.44 -4.50
C ASN A 64 -9.58 -28.99 -3.25
N GLY A 65 -9.95 -27.72 -3.17
CA GLY A 65 -10.62 -27.11 -2.02
C GLY A 65 -9.67 -26.70 -0.88
N GLU A 66 -8.36 -26.80 -1.08
CA GLU A 66 -7.35 -26.38 -0.12
C GLU A 66 -7.14 -24.85 -0.14
N ASN A 67 -6.80 -24.27 1.01
CA ASN A 67 -6.53 -22.84 1.10
C ASN A 67 -5.25 -22.48 0.37
N THR A 68 -5.33 -21.47 -0.49
CA THR A 68 -4.15 -20.85 -1.12
C THR A 68 -3.49 -19.85 -0.17
N ALA A 69 -2.39 -19.22 -0.63
CA ALA A 69 -1.73 -18.11 0.08
C ALA A 69 -2.41 -16.75 -0.16
N GLU A 70 -3.67 -16.73 -0.63
CA GLU A 70 -4.39 -15.49 -0.96
C GLU A 70 -5.62 -15.35 -0.07
N SER A 71 -5.52 -14.47 0.94
CA SER A 71 -6.66 -14.13 1.78
C SER A 71 -7.64 -13.22 1.03
N ALA A 72 -8.90 -13.26 1.42
CA ALA A 72 -9.89 -12.31 0.93
C ALA A 72 -9.47 -10.86 1.25
N TYR A 73 -8.84 -10.62 2.40
CA TYR A 73 -8.35 -9.31 2.78
C TYR A 73 -7.34 -8.77 1.77
N TYR A 74 -6.35 -9.58 1.38
CA TYR A 74 -5.37 -9.20 0.37
C TYR A 74 -6.05 -8.83 -0.97
N LEU A 75 -7.03 -9.63 -1.40
CA LEU A 75 -7.71 -9.42 -2.68
C LEU A 75 -8.58 -8.16 -2.69
N THR A 76 -9.13 -7.74 -1.55
CA THR A 76 -9.99 -6.55 -1.49
C THR A 76 -9.25 -5.26 -1.84
N VAL A 77 -7.92 -5.21 -1.65
CA VAL A 77 -7.12 -3.98 -1.81
C VAL A 77 -5.97 -4.09 -2.81
N ASN A 78 -5.90 -5.19 -3.56
CA ASN A 78 -4.81 -5.41 -4.53
C ASN A 78 -5.27 -5.82 -5.94
N ARG A 79 -6.58 -5.66 -6.26
CA ARG A 79 -7.04 -5.87 -7.64
C ARG A 79 -6.39 -4.86 -8.59
N ASN A 80 -6.31 -5.21 -9.86
CA ASN A 80 -5.71 -4.38 -10.92
C ASN A 80 -4.23 -4.04 -10.71
N LYS A 81 -3.50 -4.88 -9.95
CA LYS A 81 -2.06 -4.73 -9.73
C LYS A 81 -1.31 -5.93 -10.28
N ARG A 82 -0.11 -5.69 -10.77
CA ARG A 82 0.87 -6.72 -11.09
C ARG A 82 1.82 -6.84 -9.90
N SER A 83 2.02 -8.05 -9.37
CA SER A 83 2.92 -8.28 -8.24
C SER A 83 4.29 -8.75 -8.72
N VAL A 84 5.34 -8.20 -8.14
CA VAL A 84 6.74 -8.59 -8.35
C VAL A 84 7.41 -8.84 -7.00
N ALA A 85 7.96 -10.03 -6.82
CA ALA A 85 8.65 -10.39 -5.58
C ALA A 85 10.10 -9.86 -5.59
N VAL A 86 10.42 -8.89 -4.73
CA VAL A 86 11.74 -8.27 -4.61
C VAL A 86 12.11 -8.12 -3.13
N ASP A 87 13.32 -8.52 -2.78
CA ASP A 87 13.89 -8.23 -1.47
C ASP A 87 14.66 -6.91 -1.51
N VAL A 88 13.97 -5.81 -1.18
CA VAL A 88 14.57 -4.46 -1.17
C VAL A 88 15.66 -4.28 -0.11
N ALA A 89 15.79 -5.22 0.84
CA ALA A 89 16.87 -5.20 1.83
C ALA A 89 18.20 -5.65 1.24
N LYS A 90 18.20 -6.27 0.06
CA LYS A 90 19.40 -6.63 -0.68
C LYS A 90 19.76 -5.50 -1.66
N PRO A 91 21.06 -5.22 -1.85
CA PRO A 91 21.50 -4.18 -2.79
C PRO A 91 20.96 -4.39 -4.21
N GLU A 92 20.90 -5.64 -4.67
CA GLU A 92 20.38 -6.00 -6.00
C GLU A 92 18.87 -5.73 -6.11
N GLY A 93 18.12 -5.95 -5.01
CA GLY A 93 16.69 -5.66 -4.95
C GLY A 93 16.41 -4.16 -4.97
N ALA A 94 17.15 -3.38 -4.20
CA ALA A 94 17.05 -1.92 -4.25
C ALA A 94 17.44 -1.36 -5.63
N ALA A 95 18.49 -1.90 -6.25
CA ALA A 95 18.89 -1.53 -7.61
C ALA A 95 17.80 -1.85 -8.64
N LEU A 96 17.14 -3.02 -8.54
CA LEU A 96 16.02 -3.38 -9.40
C LEU A 96 14.85 -2.41 -9.25
N VAL A 97 14.54 -1.99 -8.02
CA VAL A 97 13.49 -0.97 -7.78
C VAL A 97 13.85 0.34 -8.47
N ARG A 98 15.11 0.80 -8.40
CA ARG A 98 15.55 2.01 -9.12
C ARG A 98 15.46 1.86 -10.64
N GLU A 99 15.77 0.69 -11.18
CA GLU A 99 15.58 0.42 -12.62
C GLU A 99 14.10 0.49 -13.03
N LEU A 100 13.20 -0.05 -12.22
CA LEU A 100 11.76 0.06 -12.47
C LEU A 100 11.27 1.51 -12.41
N LEU A 101 11.83 2.33 -11.51
CA LEU A 101 11.47 3.75 -11.38
C LEU A 101 11.75 4.57 -12.64
N LYS A 102 12.74 4.19 -13.47
CA LYS A 102 12.99 4.84 -14.78
C LYS A 102 11.79 4.79 -15.73
N HIS A 103 10.82 3.94 -15.42
CA HIS A 103 9.63 3.71 -16.24
C HIS A 103 8.33 4.02 -15.50
N CYS A 104 8.41 4.65 -14.32
CA CYS A 104 7.26 4.96 -13.48
C CYS A 104 7.12 6.47 -13.26
N ASP A 105 5.88 6.92 -13.17
CA ASP A 105 5.53 8.32 -12.94
C ASP A 105 5.29 8.61 -11.46
N VAL A 106 4.86 7.57 -10.72
CA VAL A 106 4.49 7.69 -9.30
C VAL A 106 5.13 6.55 -8.51
N LEU A 107 5.66 6.87 -7.34
CA LEU A 107 6.04 5.92 -6.30
C LEU A 107 5.16 6.15 -5.07
N VAL A 108 4.54 5.09 -4.58
CA VAL A 108 3.77 5.12 -3.32
C VAL A 108 4.39 4.16 -2.31
N GLU A 109 4.64 4.64 -1.10
CA GLU A 109 5.20 3.81 -0.03
C GLU A 109 4.50 4.10 1.32
N ASN A 110 4.56 3.16 2.26
CA ASN A 110 4.06 3.33 3.62
C ASN A 110 4.99 2.72 4.68
N PHE A 111 6.27 2.88 4.48
CA PHE A 111 7.28 2.54 5.49
C PHE A 111 7.26 3.56 6.64
N LYS A 112 7.87 3.19 7.76
CA LYS A 112 8.13 4.17 8.83
C LYS A 112 9.02 5.29 8.28
N VAL A 113 8.84 6.49 8.81
CA VAL A 113 9.70 7.64 8.48
C VAL A 113 11.18 7.25 8.58
N GLY A 114 11.96 7.54 7.54
CA GLY A 114 13.36 7.14 7.41
C GLY A 114 13.59 5.66 7.05
N GLY A 115 12.53 4.85 6.96
CA GLY A 115 12.66 3.39 6.77
C GLY A 115 13.25 2.97 5.42
N LEU A 116 13.17 3.81 4.40
CA LEU A 116 13.71 3.56 3.07
C LEU A 116 15.11 4.15 2.83
N GLU A 117 15.61 5.04 3.71
CA GLU A 117 16.94 5.67 3.59
C GLU A 117 18.05 4.63 3.48
N LYS A 118 18.04 3.64 4.36
CA LYS A 118 19.06 2.56 4.37
C LYS A 118 19.09 1.71 3.09
N TYR A 119 18.09 1.83 2.24
CA TYR A 119 18.01 1.15 0.94
C TYR A 119 18.28 2.11 -0.23
N GLY A 120 18.52 3.40 0.04
CA GLY A 120 18.69 4.43 -0.97
C GLY A 120 17.41 4.66 -1.78
N LEU A 121 16.25 4.49 -1.18
CA LEU A 121 14.93 4.59 -1.81
C LEU A 121 14.05 5.67 -1.15
N SER A 122 14.61 6.53 -0.30
CA SER A 122 13.90 7.68 0.26
C SER A 122 13.69 8.76 -0.81
N TYR A 123 12.78 9.70 -0.53
CA TYR A 123 12.59 10.85 -1.40
C TYR A 123 13.91 11.62 -1.68
N ASP A 124 14.70 11.83 -0.63
CA ASP A 124 15.97 12.55 -0.74
C ASP A 124 17.01 11.82 -1.59
N ASP A 125 17.00 10.49 -1.57
CA ASP A 125 17.87 9.65 -2.41
C ASP A 125 17.47 9.67 -3.88
N LEU A 126 16.16 9.80 -4.17
CA LEU A 126 15.61 9.63 -5.52
C LEU A 126 15.38 10.94 -6.27
N LYS A 127 15.11 12.05 -5.59
CA LYS A 127 14.66 13.31 -6.18
C LYS A 127 15.63 13.92 -7.21
N GLN A 128 16.93 13.64 -7.11
CA GLN A 128 17.93 14.15 -8.06
C GLN A 128 18.01 13.27 -9.32
N GLU A 129 17.83 11.98 -9.16
CA GLU A 129 17.86 11.02 -10.28
C GLU A 129 16.51 10.99 -11.03
N PHE A 130 15.41 11.20 -10.32
CA PHE A 130 14.05 11.17 -10.85
C PHE A 130 13.28 12.45 -10.53
N PRO A 131 13.64 13.60 -11.14
CA PRO A 131 13.07 14.90 -10.79
C PRO A 131 11.56 15.03 -11.10
N ASP A 132 11.04 14.25 -12.03
CA ASP A 132 9.64 14.26 -12.43
C ASP A 132 8.79 13.20 -11.67
N LEU A 133 9.41 12.40 -10.82
CA LEU A 133 8.71 11.35 -10.06
C LEU A 133 7.84 11.98 -8.96
N VAL A 134 6.56 11.63 -8.98
CA VAL A 134 5.67 11.93 -7.85
C VAL A 134 5.92 10.89 -6.75
N TYR A 135 6.47 11.34 -5.63
CA TYR A 135 6.77 10.47 -4.48
C TYR A 135 5.73 10.68 -3.38
N CYS A 136 4.95 9.66 -3.07
CA CYS A 136 3.90 9.67 -2.05
C CYS A 136 4.28 8.78 -0.86
N SER A 137 4.38 9.37 0.32
CA SER A 137 4.59 8.67 1.60
C SER A 137 3.32 8.68 2.44
N ILE A 138 2.79 7.52 2.78
CA ILE A 138 1.62 7.37 3.65
C ILE A 138 2.11 6.90 5.03
N THR A 139 1.93 7.74 6.05
CA THR A 139 2.36 7.45 7.41
C THR A 139 1.25 7.80 8.41
N GLY A 140 1.35 7.29 9.63
CA GLY A 140 0.33 7.54 10.65
C GLY A 140 0.25 9.00 11.12
N PHE A 141 1.38 9.75 11.07
CA PHE A 141 1.46 11.10 11.66
C PHE A 141 2.21 12.10 10.79
N GLY A 142 2.43 11.80 9.50
CA GLY A 142 3.22 12.64 8.59
C GLY A 142 4.73 12.46 8.77
N GLN A 143 5.48 13.20 7.96
CA GLN A 143 6.95 13.14 7.93
C GLN A 143 7.63 14.02 8.97
N THR A 144 6.89 14.93 9.60
CA THR A 144 7.39 15.93 10.55
C THR A 144 6.52 15.99 11.80
N GLY A 145 7.00 16.65 12.85
CA GLY A 145 6.27 16.82 14.10
C GLY A 145 6.59 15.77 15.16
N PRO A 146 6.03 15.93 16.37
CA PRO A 146 6.44 15.14 17.55
C PRO A 146 6.11 13.64 17.45
N TYR A 147 5.15 13.26 16.62
CA TYR A 147 4.73 11.87 16.43
C TYR A 147 5.25 11.22 15.14
N ALA A 148 6.06 11.92 14.34
CA ALA A 148 6.51 11.42 13.03
C ALA A 148 7.18 10.02 13.11
N ALA A 149 7.94 9.74 14.17
CA ALA A 149 8.60 8.46 14.37
C ALA A 149 7.66 7.32 14.83
N GLN A 150 6.42 7.62 15.20
CA GLN A 150 5.47 6.63 15.70
C GLN A 150 4.77 5.91 14.55
N ALA A 151 4.52 4.62 14.76
CA ALA A 151 3.67 3.85 13.85
C ALA A 151 2.20 4.26 14.06
N GLY A 152 1.51 4.57 12.96
CA GLY A 152 0.07 4.78 12.96
C GLY A 152 -0.66 3.53 12.48
N TYR A 153 -1.80 3.27 13.11
CA TYR A 153 -2.76 2.25 12.68
C TYR A 153 -4.16 2.84 12.75
N ASP A 154 -5.06 2.30 11.96
CA ASP A 154 -6.45 2.74 11.87
C ASP A 154 -7.12 2.98 13.24
N TYR A 155 -7.00 1.99 14.13
CA TYR A 155 -7.62 2.07 15.46
C TYR A 155 -7.09 3.27 16.27
N LEU A 156 -5.79 3.53 16.21
CA LEU A 156 -5.18 4.68 16.89
C LEU A 156 -5.65 5.99 16.26
N ALA A 157 -5.73 6.07 14.94
CA ALA A 157 -6.21 7.24 14.23
C ALA A 157 -7.69 7.53 14.54
N GLN A 158 -8.54 6.51 14.61
CA GLN A 158 -9.94 6.66 15.04
C GLN A 158 -10.06 7.20 16.47
N GLY A 159 -9.24 6.70 17.39
CA GLY A 159 -9.23 7.16 18.79
C GLY A 159 -8.76 8.60 18.94
N MET A 160 -7.59 8.92 18.39
CA MET A 160 -6.98 10.25 18.50
C MET A 160 -7.74 11.30 17.67
N GLY A 161 -8.30 10.90 16.52
CA GLY A 161 -9.10 11.77 15.64
C GLY A 161 -10.53 12.01 16.12
N GLY A 162 -10.96 11.40 17.25
CA GLY A 162 -12.25 11.62 17.86
C GLY A 162 -13.42 10.83 17.26
N VAL A 163 -13.22 10.03 16.20
CA VAL A 163 -14.29 9.22 15.59
C VAL A 163 -14.94 8.29 16.61
N MET A 164 -14.13 7.73 17.51
CA MET A 164 -14.64 6.82 18.54
C MET A 164 -15.53 7.52 19.57
N SER A 165 -15.37 8.80 19.79
CA SER A 165 -16.16 9.57 20.77
C SER A 165 -17.60 9.85 20.30
N ILE A 166 -17.84 9.74 18.99
CA ILE A 166 -19.15 9.95 18.38
C ILE A 166 -19.78 8.64 17.86
N THR A 167 -19.17 7.50 18.19
CA THR A 167 -19.60 6.18 17.72
C THR A 167 -20.01 5.31 18.91
N GLY A 168 -21.18 4.69 18.84
CA GLY A 168 -21.74 3.85 19.90
C GLY A 168 -22.93 4.50 20.61
N GLU A 169 -23.29 3.96 21.77
CA GLU A 169 -24.38 4.47 22.61
C GLU A 169 -23.98 5.79 23.26
N PRO A 170 -24.90 6.76 23.42
CA PRO A 170 -24.61 8.10 23.96
C PRO A 170 -23.88 8.12 25.31
N ASP A 171 -24.25 7.20 26.20
CA ASP A 171 -23.67 7.07 27.54
C ASP A 171 -22.73 5.86 27.66
N GLY A 172 -22.38 5.26 26.51
CA GLY A 172 -21.54 4.07 26.44
C GLY A 172 -20.04 4.37 26.39
N GLN A 173 -19.25 3.30 26.26
CA GLN A 173 -17.82 3.44 25.99
C GLN A 173 -17.58 3.86 24.54
N PRO A 174 -16.54 4.70 24.26
CA PRO A 174 -16.15 5.02 22.90
C PRO A 174 -15.88 3.76 22.06
N MET A 175 -16.44 3.67 20.86
CA MET A 175 -16.36 2.50 20.01
C MET A 175 -15.70 2.82 18.68
N LYS A 176 -14.90 1.89 18.17
CA LYS A 176 -14.37 2.00 16.80
C LYS A 176 -15.49 1.74 15.78
N VAL A 177 -15.34 2.31 14.59
CA VAL A 177 -16.12 1.90 13.42
C VAL A 177 -15.77 0.45 13.03
N GLY A 178 -16.72 -0.29 12.53
CA GLY A 178 -16.55 -1.72 12.21
C GLY A 178 -15.52 -2.03 11.11
N VAL A 179 -15.23 -1.05 10.24
CA VAL A 179 -14.19 -1.13 9.22
C VAL A 179 -13.02 -0.22 9.58
N ALA A 180 -11.85 -0.44 8.97
CA ALA A 180 -10.67 0.41 9.17
C ALA A 180 -10.83 1.72 8.36
N ILE A 181 -11.76 2.57 8.80
CA ILE A 181 -12.22 3.75 8.05
C ILE A 181 -11.13 4.80 7.89
N ALA A 182 -10.26 4.99 8.88
CA ALA A 182 -9.19 5.97 8.81
C ALA A 182 -8.15 5.57 7.74
N ASP A 183 -7.76 4.30 7.69
CA ASP A 183 -6.87 3.79 6.67
C ASP A 183 -7.48 3.88 5.27
N ILE A 184 -8.75 3.48 5.12
CA ILE A 184 -9.46 3.52 3.84
C ILE A 184 -9.56 4.96 3.32
N MET A 185 -10.00 5.89 4.16
CA MET A 185 -10.12 7.29 3.77
C MET A 185 -8.76 7.91 3.46
N CYS A 186 -7.71 7.61 4.23
CA CYS A 186 -6.35 8.05 3.94
C CYS A 186 -5.86 7.57 2.56
N GLY A 187 -6.21 6.34 2.19
CA GLY A 187 -5.84 5.80 0.87
C GLY A 187 -6.65 6.38 -0.29
N MET A 188 -7.86 6.87 -0.03
CA MET A 188 -8.74 7.44 -1.06
C MET A 188 -8.45 8.92 -1.35
N TYR A 189 -7.94 9.68 -0.37
CA TYR A 189 -7.62 11.11 -0.47
C TYR A 189 -6.13 11.38 -0.59
#